data_d581310454464187263696e857ef94d0
#
_entry.id   d581310454464187263696e857ef94d0
#
_cell.length_a   1.000
_cell.length_b   1.000
_cell.length_c   1.000
_cell.angle_alpha   90.00
_cell.angle_beta   90.00
_cell.angle_gamma   90.00
#
_symmetry.space_group_name_H-M   'P 1'
#
loop_
_entity.id
_entity.type
_entity.pdbx_description
1 polymer ?
#
loop_
_entity_poly.entity_id
_entity_poly.type
_entity_poly.pdbx_seq_one_letter_code
_entity_poly.pdbx_strand_id
1 'polypeptide(L)'
;MNLTKSSVVRACGAAAALFLFGCGSSSITGDPAANFAGSWTFASGSIQPMCNIAGIPAVDLTGDTMTVTRVDPTHVSTMLTGTDVMCNVNFTVTGTTATAATGQTCAVTAPVTIGGVAMTVAVKIDISTWTLNLSGDTLAIAMTGTATAEGGLLSCTPTADGSATRPASGG
;
A
#
# COMPACT_ATOMS: atom_id res chain seq x y z
N MET A 1 23.72 49.43 -59.14
CA MET A 1 23.05 48.69 -60.22
C MET A 1 22.11 47.69 -59.59
N ASN A 2 20.89 48.12 -59.41
CA ASN A 2 19.65 47.55 -59.96
C ASN A 2 19.30 46.17 -59.41
N LEU A 3 18.29 46.20 -58.56
CA LEU A 3 16.86 45.79 -58.72
C LEU A 3 16.72 44.25 -58.69
N THR A 4 15.81 43.69 -57.97
CA THR A 4 14.37 43.86 -58.05
C THR A 4 13.66 43.29 -56.79
N LYS A 5 12.64 44.01 -56.36
CA LYS A 5 11.58 43.59 -55.46
C LYS A 5 10.77 42.43 -56.05
N SER A 6 10.40 41.47 -55.25
CA SER A 6 9.19 40.68 -55.54
C SER A 6 8.45 40.40 -54.26
N SER A 7 7.36 41.13 -54.06
CA SER A 7 6.40 40.92 -53.00
C SER A 7 5.50 39.75 -53.38
N VAL A 8 5.46 38.73 -52.53
CA VAL A 8 4.40 37.71 -52.57
C VAL A 8 3.61 37.79 -51.27
N VAL A 9 2.49 38.48 -51.35
CA VAL A 9 1.44 38.43 -50.35
C VAL A 9 0.82 37.06 -50.42
N ARG A 10 0.97 36.26 -49.36
CA ARG A 10 0.14 35.10 -49.14
C ARG A 10 -0.68 35.31 -47.89
N ALA A 11 -1.96 35.47 -48.12
CA ALA A 11 -3.00 35.43 -47.13
C ALA A 11 -3.00 34.02 -46.48
N CYS A 12 -2.63 33.94 -45.21
CA CYS A 12 -2.85 32.76 -44.42
C CYS A 12 -4.12 32.93 -43.59
N GLY A 13 -5.12 32.13 -43.95
CA GLY A 13 -6.39 32.09 -43.25
C GLY A 13 -6.20 31.69 -41.81
N ALA A 14 -6.96 32.36 -40.94
CA ALA A 14 -7.08 32.05 -39.55
C ALA A 14 -7.78 30.67 -39.37
N ALA A 15 -7.01 29.63 -39.14
CA ALA A 15 -7.52 28.39 -38.59
C ALA A 15 -7.44 28.50 -37.07
N ALA A 16 -8.57 28.80 -36.43
CA ALA A 16 -8.72 28.70 -34.97
C ALA A 16 -8.65 27.22 -34.57
N ALA A 17 -7.45 26.77 -34.22
CA ALA A 17 -7.27 25.50 -33.55
C ALA A 17 -7.74 25.64 -32.09
N LEU A 18 -8.98 25.23 -31.84
CA LEU A 18 -9.47 24.94 -30.49
C LEU A 18 -8.63 23.82 -29.89
N PHE A 19 -7.58 24.17 -29.17
CA PHE A 19 -6.94 23.23 -28.26
C PHE A 19 -7.92 22.96 -27.11
N LEU A 20 -8.71 21.92 -27.27
CA LEU A 20 -9.36 21.25 -26.17
C LEU A 20 -8.22 20.69 -25.28
N PHE A 21 -7.84 21.43 -24.25
CA PHE A 21 -7.17 20.88 -23.10
C PHE A 21 -8.14 19.88 -22.49
N GLY A 22 -8.17 18.69 -23.04
CA GLY A 22 -8.71 17.54 -22.37
C GLY A 22 -7.92 17.42 -21.07
N CYS A 23 -8.55 17.67 -19.92
CA CYS A 23 -8.11 17.09 -18.67
C CYS A 23 -7.99 15.60 -18.92
N GLY A 24 -6.78 15.17 -19.21
CA GLY A 24 -6.44 13.77 -19.30
C GLY A 24 -6.65 13.19 -17.91
N SER A 25 -7.85 12.66 -17.66
CA SER A 25 -7.96 11.57 -16.74
C SER A 25 -6.94 10.56 -17.27
N SER A 26 -5.81 10.41 -16.58
CA SER A 26 -4.89 9.33 -16.85
C SER A 26 -5.69 8.06 -16.62
N SER A 27 -6.36 7.59 -17.67
CA SER A 27 -6.91 6.26 -17.71
C SER A 27 -5.71 5.36 -17.48
N ILE A 28 -5.66 4.74 -16.33
CA ILE A 28 -4.69 3.72 -15.95
C ILE A 28 -4.98 2.51 -16.85
N THR A 29 -4.66 2.65 -18.14
CA THR A 29 -4.81 1.60 -19.14
C THR A 29 -3.49 0.83 -19.15
N GLY A 30 -3.46 -0.29 -18.47
CA GLY A 30 -2.45 -1.30 -18.70
C GLY A 30 -1.74 -1.89 -17.48
N ASP A 31 -1.40 -1.14 -16.45
CA ASP A 31 -0.58 -1.64 -15.33
C ASP A 31 -0.93 -0.96 -13.99
N PRO A 32 -2.09 -1.27 -13.40
CA PRO A 32 -2.46 -0.68 -12.13
C PRO A 32 -1.51 -1.08 -10.99
N ALA A 33 -0.86 -2.24 -11.05
CA ALA A 33 0.07 -2.72 -10.04
C ALA A 33 1.31 -1.83 -9.93
N ALA A 34 1.76 -1.21 -11.03
CA ALA A 34 2.91 -0.31 -11.02
C ALA A 34 2.68 0.91 -10.10
N ASN A 35 1.43 1.35 -9.93
CA ASN A 35 1.11 2.49 -9.08
C ASN A 35 1.24 2.18 -7.59
N PHE A 36 1.17 0.92 -7.20
CA PHE A 36 1.36 0.49 -5.81
C PHE A 36 2.83 0.26 -5.47
N ALA A 37 3.67 -0.07 -6.46
CA ALA A 37 5.04 -0.47 -6.23
C ALA A 37 5.87 0.66 -5.60
N GLY A 38 6.71 0.31 -4.63
CA GLY A 38 7.61 1.21 -3.94
C GLY A 38 7.65 1.00 -2.43
N SER A 39 8.39 1.87 -1.76
CA SER A 39 8.45 1.92 -0.30
C SER A 39 7.39 2.90 0.22
N TRP A 40 6.69 2.50 1.27
CA TRP A 40 5.64 3.24 1.91
C TRP A 40 5.94 3.37 3.39
N THR A 41 5.93 4.58 3.93
CA THR A 41 6.13 4.83 5.36
C THR A 41 4.79 5.10 6.01
N PHE A 42 4.47 4.39 7.08
CA PHE A 42 3.24 4.62 7.82
C PHE A 42 3.26 6.01 8.47
N ALA A 43 2.35 6.86 8.03
CA ALA A 43 2.10 8.18 8.64
C ALA A 43 1.23 8.04 9.90
N SER A 44 0.39 7.02 9.94
CA SER A 44 -0.43 6.62 11.08
C SER A 44 -0.86 5.17 10.92
N GLY A 45 -1.20 4.52 12.00
CA GLY A 45 -1.79 3.18 11.96
C GLY A 45 -1.47 2.38 13.20
N SER A 46 -2.30 1.38 13.45
CA SER A 46 -2.10 0.47 14.56
C SER A 46 -2.65 -0.92 14.26
N ILE A 47 -2.10 -1.91 14.94
CA ILE A 47 -2.68 -3.25 15.02
C ILE A 47 -3.33 -3.37 16.40
N GLN A 48 -4.64 -3.61 16.42
CA GLN A 48 -5.44 -3.78 17.62
C GLN A 48 -5.71 -5.28 17.84
N PRO A 49 -5.03 -5.95 18.75
CA PRO A 49 -5.30 -7.36 19.06
C PRO A 49 -6.48 -7.46 20.02
N MET A 50 -7.56 -8.11 19.61
CA MET A 50 -8.65 -8.51 20.49
C MET A 50 -8.43 -9.98 20.89
N CYS A 51 -7.90 -10.22 22.07
CA CYS A 51 -7.45 -11.55 22.51
C CYS A 51 -8.33 -12.13 23.62
N ASN A 52 -8.29 -13.47 23.75
CA ASN A 52 -8.90 -14.21 24.85
C ASN A 52 -8.20 -14.00 26.20
N ILE A 53 -7.00 -13.40 26.19
CA ILE A 53 -6.30 -12.94 27.40
C ILE A 53 -6.15 -11.43 27.38
N ALA A 54 -6.27 -10.82 28.54
CA ALA A 54 -6.10 -9.37 28.69
C ALA A 54 -4.62 -8.96 28.67
N GLY A 55 -4.36 -7.70 28.31
CA GLY A 55 -3.03 -7.10 28.46
C GLY A 55 -2.11 -7.23 27.24
N ILE A 56 -2.61 -7.66 26.07
CA ILE A 56 -1.86 -7.54 24.82
C ILE A 56 -2.01 -6.09 24.31
N PRO A 57 -0.93 -5.30 24.27
CA PRO A 57 -1.03 -3.91 23.83
C PRO A 57 -1.26 -3.82 22.32
N ALA A 58 -1.84 -2.70 21.88
CA ALA A 58 -1.84 -2.32 20.47
C ALA A 58 -0.41 -2.08 19.99
N VAL A 59 -0.15 -2.40 18.73
CA VAL A 59 1.13 -2.12 18.07
C VAL A 59 0.96 -0.87 17.23
N ASP A 60 1.75 0.16 17.51
CA ASP A 60 1.82 1.37 16.69
C ASP A 60 2.69 1.08 15.45
N LEU A 61 2.17 1.40 14.28
CA LEU A 61 2.88 1.24 13.01
C LEU A 61 3.52 2.54 12.52
N THR A 62 3.32 3.66 13.21
CA THR A 62 3.81 4.98 12.78
C THR A 62 5.33 4.97 12.60
N GLY A 63 5.80 5.31 11.42
CA GLY A 63 7.22 5.30 11.07
C GLY A 63 7.74 3.98 10.51
N ASP A 64 6.99 2.89 10.65
CA ASP A 64 7.35 1.62 10.01
C ASP A 64 7.27 1.72 8.49
N THR A 65 7.95 0.84 7.80
CA THR A 65 7.97 0.81 6.34
C THR A 65 7.37 -0.47 5.79
N MET A 66 6.60 -0.33 4.72
CA MET A 66 6.07 -1.42 3.93
C MET A 66 6.61 -1.30 2.51
N THR A 67 7.21 -2.35 2.01
CA THR A 67 7.63 -2.43 0.61
C THR A 67 6.58 -3.17 -0.19
N VAL A 68 6.09 -2.53 -1.25
CA VAL A 68 5.19 -3.14 -2.22
C VAL A 68 5.97 -3.41 -3.50
N THR A 69 6.02 -4.65 -3.90
CA THR A 69 6.73 -5.11 -5.11
C THR A 69 5.71 -5.50 -6.17
N ARG A 70 5.86 -4.96 -7.38
CA ARG A 70 5.07 -5.37 -8.53
C ARG A 70 5.48 -6.78 -8.95
N VAL A 71 4.51 -7.67 -9.07
CA VAL A 71 4.70 -9.05 -9.58
C VAL A 71 4.37 -9.10 -11.07
N ASP A 72 3.20 -8.59 -11.43
CA ASP A 72 2.72 -8.46 -12.82
C ASP A 72 1.76 -7.25 -12.94
N PRO A 73 1.12 -6.96 -14.09
CA PRO A 73 0.23 -5.80 -14.23
C PRO A 73 -0.96 -5.75 -13.28
N THR A 74 -1.36 -6.89 -12.71
CA THR A 74 -2.53 -7.02 -11.83
C THR A 74 -2.20 -7.58 -10.46
N HIS A 75 -0.93 -7.83 -10.15
CA HIS A 75 -0.53 -8.39 -8.87
C HIS A 75 0.65 -7.66 -8.26
N VAL A 76 0.57 -7.47 -6.95
CA VAL A 76 1.66 -6.98 -6.11
C VAL A 76 1.87 -7.91 -4.93
N SER A 77 3.09 -7.92 -4.37
CA SER A 77 3.38 -8.52 -3.09
C SER A 77 3.85 -7.45 -2.11
N THR A 78 3.50 -7.59 -0.84
CA THR A 78 4.00 -6.71 0.21
C THR A 78 4.97 -7.45 1.10
N MET A 79 5.98 -6.73 1.57
CA MET A 79 6.80 -7.14 2.69
C MET A 79 6.73 -6.05 3.74
N LEU A 80 6.15 -6.37 4.89
CA LEU A 80 6.20 -5.51 6.06
C LEU A 80 7.50 -5.82 6.79
N THR A 81 8.35 -4.81 6.89
CA THR A 81 9.65 -4.93 7.57
C THR A 81 9.56 -4.15 8.88
N GLY A 82 9.43 -4.87 9.96
CA GLY A 82 9.54 -4.39 11.33
C GLY A 82 10.40 -5.38 12.12
N THR A 83 10.78 -5.02 13.34
CA THR A 83 11.72 -5.81 14.14
C THR A 83 11.23 -7.24 14.45
N ASP A 84 9.91 -7.48 14.41
CA ASP A 84 9.28 -8.73 14.85
C ASP A 84 8.21 -9.25 13.91
N VAL A 85 8.11 -8.71 12.68
CA VAL A 85 7.07 -9.07 11.71
C VAL A 85 7.70 -9.57 10.42
N MET A 86 7.42 -10.82 10.07
CA MET A 86 7.71 -11.38 8.74
C MET A 86 6.39 -11.66 8.03
N CYS A 87 5.98 -10.73 7.19
CA CYS A 87 4.72 -10.79 6.50
C CYS A 87 4.93 -10.53 5.01
N ASN A 88 4.83 -11.57 4.21
CA ASN A 88 4.81 -11.46 2.75
C ASN A 88 3.43 -11.86 2.26
N VAL A 89 2.71 -10.92 1.66
CA VAL A 89 1.32 -11.10 1.23
C VAL A 89 1.16 -10.70 -0.22
N ASN A 90 0.48 -11.55 -0.99
CA ASN A 90 0.17 -11.31 -2.39
C ASN A 90 -1.22 -10.69 -2.53
N PHE A 91 -1.34 -9.70 -3.40
CA PHE A 91 -2.57 -8.96 -3.65
C PHE A 91 -2.92 -8.99 -5.14
N THR A 92 -4.21 -9.04 -5.42
CA THR A 92 -4.76 -8.74 -6.74
C THR A 92 -5.16 -7.27 -6.80
N VAL A 93 -4.73 -6.57 -7.84
CA VAL A 93 -4.97 -5.14 -8.03
C VAL A 93 -6.09 -4.91 -9.03
N THR A 94 -7.05 -4.09 -8.65
CA THR A 94 -8.14 -3.63 -9.51
C THR A 94 -8.29 -2.12 -9.36
N GLY A 95 -7.90 -1.37 -10.39
CA GLY A 95 -7.88 0.09 -10.35
C GLY A 95 -6.95 0.61 -9.26
N THR A 96 -7.52 1.27 -8.26
CA THR A 96 -6.81 1.85 -7.10
C THR A 96 -6.92 1.00 -5.83
N THR A 97 -7.43 -0.22 -5.92
CA THR A 97 -7.58 -1.13 -4.79
C THR A 97 -6.76 -2.39 -5.01
N ALA A 98 -5.97 -2.78 -4.03
CA ALA A 98 -5.32 -4.08 -3.96
C ALA A 98 -5.94 -4.90 -2.83
N THR A 99 -6.32 -6.15 -3.12
CA THR A 99 -6.96 -7.05 -2.16
C THR A 99 -6.10 -8.30 -1.99
N ALA A 100 -5.81 -8.67 -0.76
CA ALA A 100 -5.03 -9.87 -0.45
C ALA A 100 -5.73 -11.13 -0.97
N ALA A 101 -4.95 -12.06 -1.52
CA ALA A 101 -5.44 -13.38 -1.83
C ALA A 101 -5.87 -14.10 -0.55
N THR A 102 -6.84 -15.01 -0.67
CA THR A 102 -7.35 -15.77 0.47
C THR A 102 -6.33 -16.78 1.00
N GLY A 103 -6.39 -17.10 2.29
CA GLY A 103 -5.61 -18.16 2.90
C GLY A 103 -4.13 -17.83 3.13
N GLN A 104 -3.76 -16.57 3.10
CA GLN A 104 -2.39 -16.13 3.40
C GLN A 104 -2.17 -15.96 4.89
N THR A 105 -0.93 -16.15 5.30
CA THR A 105 -0.54 -16.11 6.71
C THR A 105 0.69 -15.25 6.91
N CYS A 106 0.75 -14.59 8.08
CA CYS A 106 1.93 -13.88 8.57
C CYS A 106 2.46 -14.58 9.82
N ALA A 107 3.76 -14.54 10.03
CA ALA A 107 4.37 -14.89 11.29
C ALA A 107 4.86 -13.62 11.99
N VAL A 108 4.50 -13.47 13.24
CA VAL A 108 4.96 -12.36 14.08
C VAL A 108 5.48 -12.92 15.40
N THR A 109 6.42 -12.21 15.99
CA THR A 109 6.93 -12.54 17.33
C THR A 109 6.44 -11.45 18.28
N ALA A 110 5.64 -11.80 19.27
CA ALA A 110 5.04 -10.87 20.20
C ALA A 110 5.56 -11.07 21.61
N PRO A 111 5.98 -9.99 22.31
CA PRO A 111 6.22 -10.06 23.74
C PRO A 111 4.88 -10.15 24.48
N VAL A 112 4.73 -11.15 25.32
CA VAL A 112 3.54 -11.33 26.15
C VAL A 112 3.95 -11.50 27.61
N THR A 113 3.09 -11.07 28.54
CA THR A 113 3.30 -11.27 29.98
C THR A 113 2.19 -12.18 30.51
N ILE A 114 2.55 -13.38 30.94
CA ILE A 114 1.60 -14.36 31.50
C ILE A 114 2.01 -14.63 32.94
N GLY A 115 1.09 -14.37 33.89
CA GLY A 115 1.34 -14.57 35.31
C GLY A 115 2.50 -13.73 35.87
N GLY A 116 2.79 -12.57 35.29
CA GLY A 116 3.91 -11.69 35.66
C GLY A 116 5.26 -12.07 35.04
N VAL A 117 5.32 -13.10 34.21
CA VAL A 117 6.53 -13.53 33.50
C VAL A 117 6.46 -13.03 32.07
N ALA A 118 7.46 -12.21 31.67
CA ALA A 118 7.61 -11.78 30.28
C ALA A 118 8.20 -12.92 29.43
N MET A 119 7.58 -13.22 28.30
CA MET A 119 8.06 -14.19 27.33
C MET A 119 7.80 -13.73 25.92
N THR A 120 8.54 -14.26 24.97
CA THR A 120 8.34 -14.01 23.55
C THR A 120 7.62 -15.20 22.94
N VAL A 121 6.53 -14.97 22.24
CA VAL A 121 5.69 -16.00 21.64
C VAL A 121 5.63 -15.83 20.13
N ALA A 122 5.87 -16.91 19.40
CA ALA A 122 5.60 -16.94 17.97
C ALA A 122 4.09 -17.01 17.74
N VAL A 123 3.59 -16.09 16.92
CA VAL A 123 2.16 -15.93 16.61
C VAL A 123 1.98 -16.07 15.10
N LYS A 124 1.09 -16.95 14.69
CA LYS A 124 0.63 -17.06 13.31
C LYS A 124 -0.63 -16.24 13.15
N ILE A 125 -0.66 -15.36 12.14
CA ILE A 125 -1.84 -14.61 11.77
C ILE A 125 -2.37 -15.18 10.46
N ASP A 126 -3.58 -15.72 10.47
CA ASP A 126 -4.32 -16.10 9.29
C ASP A 126 -5.13 -14.87 8.81
N ILE A 127 -4.81 -14.36 7.64
CA ILE A 127 -5.40 -13.14 7.09
C ILE A 127 -6.79 -13.46 6.57
N SER A 128 -7.82 -12.80 7.11
CA SER A 128 -9.19 -12.89 6.63
C SER A 128 -9.45 -11.89 5.51
N THR A 129 -9.05 -10.64 5.73
CA THR A 129 -9.09 -9.57 4.71
C THR A 129 -7.87 -8.68 4.87
N TRP A 130 -7.32 -8.21 3.75
CA TRP A 130 -6.37 -7.12 3.74
C TRP A 130 -6.54 -6.34 2.45
N THR A 131 -6.78 -5.04 2.57
CA THR A 131 -6.96 -4.14 1.45
C THR A 131 -6.00 -2.96 1.53
N LEU A 132 -5.51 -2.56 0.37
CA LEU A 132 -4.73 -1.35 0.17
C LEU A 132 -5.49 -0.47 -0.82
N ASN A 133 -5.83 0.76 -0.43
CA ASN A 133 -6.53 1.71 -1.28
C ASN A 133 -5.62 2.90 -1.57
N LEU A 134 -5.24 3.06 -2.83
CA LEU A 134 -4.34 4.10 -3.30
C LEU A 134 -5.10 5.37 -3.67
N SER A 135 -4.65 6.51 -3.13
CA SER A 135 -5.14 7.84 -3.48
C SER A 135 -3.96 8.80 -3.59
N GLY A 136 -3.52 9.09 -4.82
CA GLY A 136 -2.29 9.83 -5.05
C GLY A 136 -1.08 9.14 -4.43
N ASP A 137 -0.37 9.84 -3.55
CA ASP A 137 0.80 9.32 -2.83
C ASP A 137 0.45 8.77 -1.43
N THR A 138 -0.82 8.54 -1.18
CA THR A 138 -1.31 7.97 0.09
C THR A 138 -1.91 6.60 -0.14
N LEU A 139 -1.58 5.66 0.73
CA LEU A 139 -2.08 4.30 0.74
C LEU A 139 -2.84 4.07 2.05
N ALA A 140 -4.16 3.95 1.97
CA ALA A 140 -4.98 3.54 3.11
C ALA A 140 -4.94 2.01 3.24
N ILE A 141 -4.81 1.52 4.46
CA ILE A 141 -4.57 0.12 4.78
C ILE A 141 -5.64 -0.33 5.77
N ALA A 142 -6.26 -1.47 5.50
CA ALA A 142 -7.19 -2.11 6.41
C ALA A 142 -6.98 -3.63 6.37
N MET A 143 -6.86 -4.28 7.53
CA MET A 143 -6.67 -5.72 7.67
C MET A 143 -7.50 -6.28 8.81
N THR A 144 -7.99 -7.49 8.63
CA THR A 144 -8.57 -8.33 9.69
C THR A 144 -8.02 -9.74 9.58
N GLY A 145 -7.95 -10.45 10.69
CA GLY A 145 -7.44 -11.82 10.71
C GLY A 145 -7.75 -12.54 12.00
N THR A 146 -7.22 -13.75 12.11
CA THR A 146 -7.15 -14.50 13.36
C THR A 146 -5.70 -14.81 13.68
N ALA A 147 -5.29 -14.58 14.92
CA ALA A 147 -3.94 -14.79 15.39
C ALA A 147 -3.95 -15.91 16.42
N THR A 148 -3.05 -16.89 16.27
CA THR A 148 -2.90 -18.01 17.20
C THR A 148 -1.44 -18.18 17.56
N ALA A 149 -1.16 -18.34 18.86
CA ALA A 149 0.16 -18.75 19.31
C ALA A 149 0.32 -20.26 19.26
N GLU A 150 1.56 -20.74 19.17
CA GLU A 150 1.87 -22.16 19.29
C GLU A 150 1.30 -22.72 20.60
N GLY A 151 0.65 -23.88 20.49
CA GLY A 151 -0.01 -24.53 21.62
C GLY A 151 -1.42 -24.04 21.92
N GLY A 152 -1.97 -23.09 21.16
CA GLY A 152 -3.37 -22.64 21.29
C GLY A 152 -3.67 -21.81 22.55
N LEU A 153 -2.66 -21.40 23.31
CA LEU A 153 -2.80 -20.63 24.56
C LEU A 153 -3.29 -19.20 24.29
N LEU A 154 -3.01 -18.66 23.12
CA LEU A 154 -3.42 -17.32 22.68
C LEU A 154 -4.25 -17.44 21.41
N SER A 155 -5.43 -16.83 21.44
CA SER A 155 -6.27 -16.64 20.28
C SER A 155 -6.75 -15.20 20.25
N CYS A 156 -6.49 -14.49 19.16
CA CYS A 156 -6.85 -13.09 18.96
C CYS A 156 -7.55 -12.89 17.61
N THR A 157 -8.32 -11.82 17.54
CA THR A 157 -8.84 -11.30 16.27
C THR A 157 -8.18 -9.93 16.06
N PRO A 158 -6.99 -9.86 15.41
CA PRO A 158 -6.35 -8.59 15.13
C PRO A 158 -7.11 -7.84 14.04
N THR A 159 -7.21 -6.53 14.24
CA THR A 159 -7.57 -5.58 13.21
C THR A 159 -6.43 -4.59 13.04
N ALA A 160 -6.10 -4.23 11.82
CA ALA A 160 -5.16 -3.16 11.55
C ALA A 160 -5.79 -2.15 10.62
N ASP A 161 -5.55 -0.89 10.90
CA ASP A 161 -5.90 0.23 10.04
C ASP A 161 -4.77 1.25 10.08
N GLY A 162 -4.62 1.99 8.97
CA GLY A 162 -3.60 3.01 8.90
C GLY A 162 -3.51 3.67 7.53
N SER A 163 -2.63 4.62 7.45
CA SER A 163 -2.25 5.26 6.21
C SER A 163 -0.74 5.33 6.08
N ALA A 164 -0.24 5.07 4.89
CA ALA A 164 1.18 5.20 4.57
C ALA A 164 1.35 6.15 3.37
N THR A 165 2.50 6.81 3.32
CA THR A 165 2.86 7.73 2.25
C THR A 165 4.16 7.31 1.59
N ARG A 166 4.31 7.64 0.32
CA ARG A 166 5.62 7.52 -0.33
C ARG A 166 6.57 8.57 0.23
N PRO A 167 7.86 8.24 0.46
CA PRO A 167 8.85 9.27 0.69
C PRO A 167 8.84 10.21 -0.50
N ALA A 168 8.86 11.52 -0.22
CA ALA A 168 8.97 12.53 -1.28
C ALA A 168 10.20 12.18 -2.14
N SER A 169 9.97 11.98 -3.44
CA SER A 169 11.08 11.84 -4.38
C SER A 169 11.88 13.14 -4.29
N GLY A 170 13.04 13.08 -3.67
CA GLY A 170 13.95 14.22 -3.57
C GLY A 170 14.23 14.71 -4.98
N GLY A 171 13.80 15.95 -5.26
CA GLY A 171 14.09 16.66 -6.49
C GLY A 171 15.56 17.04 -6.60
#